data_d5d997d7e5418a4f1365bd81e0aeaf04
#
_entry.id   d5d997d7e5418a4f1365bd81e0aeaf04
#
_cell.length_a   1.000
_cell.length_b   1.000
_cell.length_c   1.000
_cell.angle_alpha   90.00
_cell.angle_beta   90.00
_cell.angle_gamma   90.00
#
_symmetry.space_group_name_H-M   'P 1'
#
loop_
_entity.id
_entity.type
_entity.pdbx_description
1 polymer ?
#
loop_
_entity_poly.entity_id
_entity_poly.type
_entity_poly.pdbx_seq_one_letter_code
_entity_poly.pdbx_strand_id
1 'polypeptide(L)'
;MALPEFAHSLYQSFERESIPLLLAGGWAVCHHGYTRYTNDIDWVCSRADEARAIELMKSLGFDIVFEAMATRFRHSRYFDLLPVDLLWVSVESFARMAQSNQRTGPRADISVIDLETLLAMKLNALKDHEEREGKDVLDIRFLMRENQGVITEDRLKQLCERFAGPDAYKFVLMIP
;
A
#
# COMPACT_ATOMS: atom_id res chain seq x y z
N MET A 1 14.31 4.88 -4.36
CA MET A 1 13.97 4.12 -5.59
C MET A 1 12.81 4.83 -6.27
N ALA A 2 12.84 5.03 -7.59
CA ALA A 2 11.76 5.69 -8.32
C ALA A 2 10.69 4.68 -8.74
N LEU A 3 9.40 5.07 -8.64
CA LEU A 3 8.28 4.26 -9.13
C LEU A 3 8.42 4.04 -10.64
N PRO A 4 8.15 2.84 -11.18
CA PRO A 4 8.24 2.58 -12.62
C PRO A 4 7.34 3.50 -13.45
N GLU A 5 7.78 3.86 -14.66
CA GLU A 5 7.06 4.78 -15.55
C GLU A 5 5.65 4.27 -15.90
N PHE A 6 5.50 2.96 -16.11
CA PHE A 6 4.19 2.38 -16.40
C PHE A 6 3.19 2.58 -15.25
N ALA A 7 3.66 2.60 -13.98
CA ALA A 7 2.81 2.84 -12.82
C ALA A 7 2.33 4.30 -12.75
N HIS A 8 3.15 5.26 -13.19
CA HIS A 8 2.72 6.64 -13.38
C HIS A 8 1.65 6.74 -14.48
N SER A 9 1.87 6.08 -15.62
CA SER A 9 0.91 6.08 -16.73
C SER A 9 -0.42 5.44 -16.34
N LEU A 10 -0.35 4.34 -15.53
CA LEU A 10 -1.52 3.69 -14.97
C LEU A 10 -2.28 4.66 -14.05
N TYR A 11 -1.61 5.28 -13.09
CA TYR A 11 -2.21 6.24 -12.15
C TYR A 11 -2.92 7.38 -12.90
N GLN A 12 -2.27 7.97 -13.93
CA GLN A 12 -2.87 9.02 -14.76
C GLN A 12 -4.09 8.53 -15.54
N SER A 13 -4.14 7.27 -15.94
CA SER A 13 -5.31 6.70 -16.61
C SER A 13 -6.50 6.61 -15.65
N PHE A 14 -6.26 6.21 -14.40
CA PHE A 14 -7.25 6.20 -13.36
C PHE A 14 -7.75 7.60 -12.99
N GLU A 15 -6.86 8.60 -12.93
CA GLU A 15 -7.25 10.00 -12.69
C GLU A 15 -8.16 10.54 -13.80
N ARG A 16 -7.86 10.24 -15.09
CA ARG A 16 -8.71 10.66 -16.21
C ARG A 16 -10.13 10.09 -16.13
N GLU A 17 -10.26 8.88 -15.63
CA GLU A 17 -11.54 8.22 -15.41
C GLU A 17 -12.19 8.61 -14.07
N SER A 18 -11.60 9.54 -13.32
CA SER A 18 -12.07 9.94 -11.98
C SER A 18 -12.23 8.75 -11.03
N ILE A 19 -11.28 7.81 -11.07
CA ILE A 19 -11.16 6.69 -10.14
C ILE A 19 -9.92 6.98 -9.26
N PRO A 20 -10.10 7.46 -8.03
CA PRO A 20 -8.97 7.82 -7.19
C PRO A 20 -8.23 6.59 -6.67
N LEU A 21 -6.89 6.65 -6.71
CA LEU A 21 -5.98 5.64 -6.18
C LEU A 21 -5.05 6.23 -5.12
N LEU A 22 -4.65 5.42 -4.15
CA LEU A 22 -3.60 5.74 -3.19
C LEU A 22 -2.51 4.67 -3.25
N LEU A 23 -1.27 5.09 -3.48
CA LEU A 23 -0.11 4.19 -3.47
C LEU A 23 0.10 3.62 -2.06
N ALA A 24 0.29 2.30 -1.98
CA ALA A 24 0.43 1.56 -0.74
C ALA A 24 1.64 0.59 -0.80
N GLY A 25 1.65 -0.40 0.07
CA GLY A 25 2.59 -1.52 0.06
C GLY A 25 4.06 -1.13 0.06
N GLY A 26 4.85 -1.86 -0.71
CA GLY A 26 6.30 -1.70 -0.75
C GLY A 26 6.77 -0.34 -1.28
N TRP A 27 6.06 0.25 -2.23
CA TRP A 27 6.40 1.57 -2.77
C TRP A 27 6.07 2.71 -1.81
N ALA A 28 5.00 2.58 -1.02
CA ALA A 28 4.72 3.51 0.07
C ALA A 28 5.80 3.42 1.17
N VAL A 29 6.30 2.21 1.48
CA VAL A 29 7.46 2.03 2.39
C VAL A 29 8.68 2.78 1.88
N CYS A 30 8.99 2.68 0.58
CA CYS A 30 10.10 3.42 -0.02
C CYS A 30 9.87 4.94 0.04
N HIS A 31 8.64 5.41 -0.18
CA HIS A 31 8.27 6.83 -0.07
C HIS A 31 8.52 7.36 1.36
N HIS A 32 8.16 6.58 2.37
CA HIS A 32 8.36 6.95 3.79
C HIS A 32 9.79 6.68 4.31
N GLY A 33 10.77 6.53 3.43
CA GLY A 33 12.20 6.56 3.77
C GLY A 33 12.90 5.20 3.82
N TYR A 34 12.20 4.06 3.90
CA TYR A 34 12.85 2.77 3.91
C TYR A 34 12.95 2.17 2.49
N THR A 35 14.07 2.40 1.83
CA THR A 35 14.33 1.90 0.49
C THR A 35 14.64 0.39 0.51
N ARG A 36 13.78 -0.39 -0.14
CA ARG A 36 13.96 -1.83 -0.36
C ARG A 36 13.36 -2.28 -1.67
N TYR A 37 13.73 -3.49 -2.09
CA TYR A 37 13.14 -4.09 -3.29
C TYR A 37 11.68 -4.49 -3.06
N THR A 38 10.84 -4.32 -4.10
CA THR A 38 9.45 -4.73 -4.13
C THR A 38 9.10 -5.32 -5.50
N ASN A 39 8.27 -6.37 -5.52
CA ASN A 39 7.96 -7.19 -6.69
C ASN A 39 6.59 -6.89 -7.29
N ASP A 40 5.87 -5.94 -6.73
CA ASP A 40 4.49 -5.59 -7.06
C ASP A 40 4.25 -4.11 -6.85
N ILE A 41 3.12 -3.63 -7.33
CA ILE A 41 2.64 -2.27 -7.08
C ILE A 41 1.26 -2.38 -6.45
N ASP A 42 1.14 -1.90 -5.23
CA ASP A 42 -0.09 -1.92 -4.45
C ASP A 42 -0.79 -0.57 -4.52
N TRP A 43 -2.06 -0.57 -4.92
CA TRP A 43 -2.94 0.59 -4.90
C TRP A 43 -4.15 0.32 -4.02
N VAL A 44 -4.49 1.25 -3.15
CA VAL A 44 -5.77 1.25 -2.46
C VAL A 44 -6.80 1.95 -3.34
N CYS A 45 -7.96 1.32 -3.49
CA CYS A 45 -9.10 1.83 -4.25
C CYS A 45 -10.40 1.64 -3.47
N SER A 46 -11.36 2.53 -3.68
CA SER A 46 -12.69 2.39 -3.09
C SER A 46 -13.43 1.21 -3.71
N ARG A 47 -14.08 0.39 -2.89
CA ARG A 47 -14.95 -0.69 -3.38
C ARG A 47 -16.13 -0.19 -4.22
N ALA A 48 -16.52 1.07 -4.06
CA ALA A 48 -17.54 1.66 -4.93
C ALA A 48 -17.10 1.78 -6.41
N ASP A 49 -15.79 1.84 -6.64
CA ASP A 49 -15.21 1.95 -7.98
C ASP A 49 -14.70 0.61 -8.54
N GLU A 50 -14.87 -0.51 -7.82
CA GLU A 50 -14.29 -1.81 -8.15
C GLU A 50 -14.59 -2.23 -9.60
N ALA A 51 -15.85 -2.23 -10.01
CA ALA A 51 -16.24 -2.66 -11.36
C ALA A 51 -15.60 -1.76 -12.45
N ARG A 52 -15.60 -0.45 -12.25
CA ARG A 52 -15.00 0.52 -13.18
C ARG A 52 -13.48 0.37 -13.25
N ALA A 53 -12.84 0.17 -12.11
CA ALA A 53 -11.41 -0.02 -12.01
C ALA A 53 -10.95 -1.33 -12.71
N ILE A 54 -11.69 -2.43 -12.52
CA ILE A 54 -11.43 -3.70 -13.20
C ILE A 54 -11.59 -3.54 -14.72
N GLU A 55 -12.64 -2.88 -15.18
CA GLU A 55 -12.87 -2.64 -16.60
C GLU A 55 -11.74 -1.78 -17.20
N LEU A 56 -11.32 -0.73 -16.51
CA LEU A 56 -10.20 0.10 -16.93
C LEU A 56 -8.90 -0.70 -17.01
N MET A 57 -8.58 -1.53 -16.00
CA MET A 57 -7.39 -2.39 -16.02
C MET A 57 -7.38 -3.31 -17.23
N LYS A 58 -8.52 -3.96 -17.53
CA LYS A 58 -8.67 -4.81 -18.72
C LYS A 58 -8.47 -4.03 -20.02
N SER A 59 -9.03 -2.83 -20.13
CA SER A 59 -8.85 -1.96 -21.31
C SER A 59 -7.40 -1.54 -21.53
N LEU A 60 -6.62 -1.45 -20.45
CA LEU A 60 -5.18 -1.16 -20.47
C LEU A 60 -4.32 -2.41 -20.74
N GLY A 61 -4.93 -3.57 -20.96
CA GLY A 61 -4.25 -4.82 -21.31
C GLY A 61 -3.79 -5.64 -20.12
N PHE A 62 -4.38 -5.46 -18.94
CA PHE A 62 -4.11 -6.27 -17.77
C PHE A 62 -5.19 -7.33 -17.58
N ASP A 63 -4.76 -8.56 -17.28
CA ASP A 63 -5.62 -9.68 -16.94
C ASP A 63 -5.62 -9.93 -15.43
N ILE A 64 -6.75 -10.37 -14.89
CA ILE A 64 -6.87 -10.80 -13.50
C ILE A 64 -6.18 -12.16 -13.35
N VAL A 65 -5.27 -12.27 -12.40
CA VAL A 65 -4.59 -13.53 -12.05
C VAL A 65 -4.97 -14.07 -10.68
N PHE A 66 -5.52 -13.22 -9.82
CA PHE A 66 -6.03 -13.60 -8.51
C PHE A 66 -7.06 -12.58 -8.04
N GLU A 67 -8.11 -13.04 -7.35
CA GLU A 67 -9.19 -12.21 -6.84
C GLU A 67 -9.61 -12.69 -5.44
N ALA A 68 -9.55 -11.77 -4.46
CA ALA A 68 -9.99 -11.96 -3.09
C ALA A 68 -10.31 -10.61 -2.44
N MET A 69 -9.69 -10.27 -1.30
CA MET A 69 -9.76 -8.93 -0.69
C MET A 69 -8.98 -7.88 -1.52
N ALA A 70 -8.08 -8.34 -2.36
CA ALA A 70 -7.40 -7.56 -3.39
C ALA A 70 -7.54 -8.29 -4.73
N THR A 71 -7.51 -7.55 -5.83
CA THR A 71 -7.44 -8.13 -7.18
C THR A 71 -6.05 -7.91 -7.73
N ARG A 72 -5.35 -9.00 -8.04
CA ARG A 72 -4.02 -8.98 -8.66
C ARG A 72 -4.13 -9.05 -10.17
N PHE A 73 -3.41 -8.16 -10.83
CA PHE A 73 -3.35 -8.04 -12.28
C PHE A 73 -1.94 -8.29 -12.80
N ARG A 74 -1.85 -8.86 -14.03
CA ARG A 74 -0.63 -8.89 -14.83
C ARG A 74 -0.93 -8.42 -16.24
N HIS A 75 0.03 -7.72 -16.85
CA HIS A 75 -0.13 -7.29 -18.23
C HIS A 75 -0.06 -8.50 -19.17
N SER A 76 -1.04 -8.62 -20.09
CA SER A 76 -1.21 -9.78 -20.98
C SER A 76 -0.07 -9.98 -21.99
N ARG A 77 0.68 -8.91 -22.32
CA ARG A 77 1.76 -8.95 -23.34
C ARG A 77 3.13 -8.60 -22.77
N TYR A 78 3.23 -7.75 -21.75
CA TYR A 78 4.48 -7.28 -21.17
C TYR A 78 4.70 -7.96 -19.82
N PHE A 79 5.28 -9.16 -19.85
CA PHE A 79 5.48 -10.02 -18.67
C PHE A 79 6.58 -9.53 -17.73
N ASP A 80 7.40 -8.60 -18.19
CA ASP A 80 8.44 -7.91 -17.41
C ASP A 80 7.89 -6.78 -16.54
N LEU A 81 6.67 -6.31 -16.81
CA LEU A 81 6.01 -5.36 -15.92
C LEU A 81 5.67 -6.01 -14.57
N LEU A 82 5.86 -5.25 -13.50
CA LEU A 82 5.47 -5.69 -12.17
C LEU A 82 3.96 -5.95 -12.09
N PRO A 83 3.53 -6.97 -11.34
CA PRO A 83 2.12 -7.16 -11.02
C PRO A 83 1.55 -5.93 -10.33
N VAL A 84 0.27 -5.69 -10.52
CA VAL A 84 -0.47 -4.60 -9.89
C VAL A 84 -1.56 -5.20 -9.01
N ASP A 85 -1.60 -4.80 -7.75
CA ASP A 85 -2.62 -5.17 -6.79
C ASP A 85 -3.54 -3.97 -6.51
N LEU A 86 -4.85 -4.15 -6.74
CA LEU A 86 -5.87 -3.22 -6.28
C LEU A 86 -6.48 -3.75 -4.97
N LEU A 87 -6.21 -3.04 -3.87
CA LEU A 87 -6.71 -3.35 -2.53
C LEU A 87 -8.04 -2.62 -2.31
N TRP A 88 -9.11 -3.38 -2.15
CA TRP A 88 -10.46 -2.83 -2.01
C TRP A 88 -10.78 -2.48 -0.56
N VAL A 89 -11.09 -1.22 -0.31
CA VAL A 89 -11.54 -0.74 1.00
C VAL A 89 -12.93 -0.12 0.93
N SER A 90 -13.62 -0.01 2.07
CA SER A 90 -14.92 0.67 2.10
C SER A 90 -14.79 2.15 1.70
N VAL A 91 -15.90 2.74 1.25
CA VAL A 91 -15.95 4.17 0.87
C VAL A 91 -15.47 5.05 2.01
N GLU A 92 -15.89 4.77 3.25
CA GLU A 92 -15.52 5.53 4.44
C GLU A 92 -14.03 5.38 4.77
N SER A 93 -13.48 4.17 4.61
CA SER A 93 -12.05 3.92 4.82
C SER A 93 -11.22 4.64 3.78
N PHE A 94 -11.62 4.57 2.51
CA PHE A 94 -10.93 5.28 1.43
C PHE A 94 -10.95 6.79 1.67
N ALA A 95 -12.11 7.36 2.02
CA ALA A 95 -12.24 8.81 2.28
C ALA A 95 -11.32 9.27 3.42
N ARG A 96 -11.20 8.50 4.52
CA ARG A 96 -10.24 8.80 5.59
C ARG A 96 -8.79 8.77 5.13
N MET A 97 -8.40 7.72 4.39
CA MET A 97 -7.03 7.60 3.85
C MET A 97 -6.71 8.73 2.87
N ALA A 98 -7.69 9.13 2.05
CA ALA A 98 -7.52 10.21 1.08
C ALA A 98 -7.38 11.61 1.74
N GLN A 99 -7.93 11.82 2.93
CA GLN A 99 -7.78 13.07 3.67
C GLN A 99 -6.37 13.29 4.23
N SER A 100 -5.69 12.20 4.60
CA SER A 100 -4.35 12.23 5.20
C SER A 100 -3.23 11.85 4.23
N ASN A 101 -3.53 11.65 2.95
CA ASN A 101 -2.55 11.23 1.96
C ASN A 101 -1.41 12.25 1.80
N GLN A 102 -0.26 11.74 1.36
CA GLN A 102 0.89 12.54 0.92
C GLN A 102 1.01 12.52 -0.59
N ARG A 103 1.92 13.30 -1.14
CA ARG A 103 2.21 13.33 -2.57
C ARG A 103 3.63 12.87 -2.85
N THR A 104 3.82 12.11 -3.91
CA THR A 104 5.12 11.59 -4.34
C THR A 104 5.29 11.69 -5.86
N GLY A 105 6.50 11.35 -6.31
CA GLY A 105 6.89 11.41 -7.71
C GLY A 105 7.60 12.71 -8.06
N PRO A 106 8.21 12.81 -9.25
CA PRO A 106 8.96 13.97 -9.70
C PRO A 106 8.14 15.26 -9.75
N ARG A 107 6.83 15.13 -9.88
CA ARG A 107 5.87 16.25 -9.96
C ARG A 107 4.95 16.33 -8.74
N ALA A 108 5.17 15.50 -7.73
CA ALA A 108 4.27 15.33 -6.60
C ALA A 108 2.80 15.06 -7.05
N ASP A 109 2.65 14.24 -8.09
CA ASP A 109 1.39 13.98 -8.76
C ASP A 109 0.69 12.69 -8.27
N ILE A 110 1.42 11.79 -7.59
CA ILE A 110 0.87 10.53 -7.07
C ILE A 110 0.48 10.65 -5.60
N SER A 111 -0.76 10.29 -5.29
CA SER A 111 -1.24 10.19 -3.91
C SER A 111 -0.73 8.92 -3.24
N VAL A 112 -0.15 9.06 -2.05
CA VAL A 112 0.40 7.96 -1.23
C VAL A 112 -0.30 7.96 0.12
N ILE A 113 -0.61 6.79 0.66
CA ILE A 113 -1.13 6.68 2.04
C ILE A 113 -0.13 7.29 3.04
N ASP A 114 -0.63 7.91 4.09
CA ASP A 114 0.22 8.43 5.16
C ASP A 114 0.91 7.30 5.96
N LEU A 115 1.91 7.68 6.74
CA LEU A 115 2.73 6.74 7.50
C LEU A 115 1.90 5.93 8.51
N GLU A 116 0.95 6.55 9.20
CA GLU A 116 0.13 5.87 10.19
C GLU A 116 -0.78 4.82 9.55
N THR A 117 -1.40 5.17 8.43
CA THR A 117 -2.19 4.25 7.62
C THR A 117 -1.36 3.08 7.11
N LEU A 118 -0.14 3.34 6.62
CA LEU A 118 0.79 2.30 6.18
C LEU A 118 1.16 1.34 7.31
N LEU A 119 1.49 1.87 8.49
CA LEU A 119 1.77 1.05 9.67
C LEU A 119 0.57 0.20 10.08
N ALA A 120 -0.64 0.78 10.09
CA ALA A 120 -1.88 0.06 10.40
C ALA A 120 -2.14 -1.10 9.43
N MET A 121 -1.92 -0.88 8.11
CA MET A 121 -2.08 -1.94 7.10
C MET A 121 -1.07 -3.08 7.31
N LYS A 122 0.19 -2.76 7.62
CA LYS A 122 1.22 -3.77 7.89
C LYS A 122 0.95 -4.55 9.16
N LEU A 123 0.53 -3.89 10.23
CA LEU A 123 0.12 -4.53 11.47
C LEU A 123 -1.07 -5.47 11.27
N ASN A 124 -2.05 -5.05 10.48
CA ASN A 124 -3.19 -5.92 10.16
C ASN A 124 -2.77 -7.16 9.37
N ALA A 125 -1.79 -7.03 8.46
CA ALA A 125 -1.26 -8.16 7.70
C ALA A 125 -0.50 -9.19 8.57
N LEU A 126 0.10 -8.77 9.69
CA LEU A 126 0.75 -9.69 10.64
C LEU A 126 -0.26 -10.62 11.33
N LYS A 127 -1.51 -10.20 11.49
CA LYS A 127 -2.55 -10.98 12.16
C LYS A 127 -2.96 -12.22 11.37
N ASP A 128 -2.90 -12.14 10.05
CA ASP A 128 -3.52 -13.14 9.16
C ASP A 128 -2.47 -13.99 8.40
N HIS A 129 -1.16 -13.67 8.47
CA HIS A 129 -0.13 -14.28 7.63
C HIS A 129 1.21 -14.44 8.34
N GLU A 130 1.44 -15.60 8.98
CA GLU A 130 2.73 -15.97 9.59
C GLU A 130 3.93 -15.82 8.63
N GLU A 131 3.72 -16.12 7.33
CA GLU A 131 4.77 -16.00 6.28
C GLU A 131 5.24 -14.56 6.04
N ARG A 132 4.43 -13.55 6.40
CA ARG A 132 4.75 -12.12 6.25
C ARG A 132 5.40 -11.51 7.48
N GLU A 133 5.44 -12.21 8.60
CA GLU A 133 5.95 -11.68 9.86
C GLU A 133 7.33 -11.03 9.72
N GLY A 134 8.29 -11.71 9.10
CA GLY A 134 9.65 -11.20 8.94
C GLY A 134 9.71 -9.89 8.11
N LYS A 135 9.01 -9.82 6.98
CA LYS A 135 9.05 -8.66 6.08
C LYS A 135 8.30 -7.47 6.66
N ASP A 136 7.08 -7.67 7.15
CA ASP A 136 6.24 -6.57 7.62
C ASP A 136 6.74 -6.02 8.97
N VAL A 137 7.28 -6.86 9.84
CA VAL A 137 7.95 -6.41 11.08
C VAL A 137 9.18 -5.56 10.76
N LEU A 138 10.02 -5.98 9.82
CA LEU A 138 11.18 -5.20 9.38
C LEU A 138 10.74 -3.85 8.78
N ASP A 139 9.73 -3.85 7.93
CA ASP A 139 9.17 -2.61 7.37
C ASP A 139 8.72 -1.64 8.48
N ILE A 140 7.95 -2.12 9.46
CA ILE A 140 7.47 -1.29 10.59
C ILE A 140 8.66 -0.68 11.36
N ARG A 141 9.67 -1.49 11.69
CA ARG A 141 10.84 -1.02 12.45
C ARG A 141 11.65 0.01 11.69
N PHE A 142 11.93 -0.23 10.41
CA PHE A 142 12.65 0.73 9.60
C PHE A 142 11.84 2.01 9.38
N LEU A 143 10.53 1.92 9.16
CA LEU A 143 9.66 3.09 9.06
C LEU A 143 9.68 3.92 10.35
N MET A 144 9.62 3.29 11.52
CA MET A 144 9.73 3.99 12.81
C MET A 144 11.09 4.65 12.99
N ARG A 145 12.18 4.00 12.57
CA ARG A 145 13.53 4.54 12.63
C ARG A 145 13.74 5.73 11.70
N GLU A 146 13.27 5.62 10.47
CA GLU A 146 13.45 6.69 9.46
C GLU A 146 12.53 7.90 9.72
N ASN A 147 11.44 7.71 10.50
CA ASN A 147 10.44 8.75 10.78
C ASN A 147 10.35 9.07 12.29
N GLN A 148 11.49 9.18 12.95
CA GLN A 148 11.54 9.48 14.39
C GLN A 148 10.76 10.78 14.72
N GLY A 149 9.89 10.69 15.73
CA GLY A 149 9.07 11.81 16.20
C GLY A 149 7.80 12.09 15.39
N VAL A 150 7.59 11.42 14.23
CA VAL A 150 6.33 11.52 13.47
C VAL A 150 5.24 10.65 14.11
N ILE A 151 5.59 9.42 14.46
CA ILE A 151 4.73 8.50 15.23
C ILE A 151 5.39 8.27 16.59
N THR A 152 4.68 8.57 17.67
CA THR A 152 5.19 8.32 19.02
C THR A 152 5.14 6.83 19.35
N GLU A 153 5.96 6.40 20.32
CA GLU A 153 5.96 5.02 20.80
C GLU A 153 4.58 4.60 21.36
N ASP A 154 3.91 5.47 22.11
CA ASP A 154 2.56 5.25 22.62
C ASP A 154 1.56 5.08 21.47
N ARG A 155 1.71 5.87 20.38
CA ARG A 155 0.85 5.74 19.21
C ARG A 155 1.08 4.41 18.48
N LEU A 156 2.33 4.00 18.32
CA LEU A 156 2.65 2.68 17.75
C LEU A 156 2.04 1.56 18.60
N LYS A 157 2.12 1.64 19.92
CA LYS A 157 1.52 0.66 20.82
C LYS A 157 0.01 0.55 20.63
N GLN A 158 -0.69 1.69 20.56
CA GLN A 158 -2.13 1.72 20.27
C GLN A 158 -2.48 1.08 18.91
N LEU A 159 -1.66 1.35 17.88
CA LEU A 159 -1.84 0.72 16.56
C LEU A 159 -1.64 -0.79 16.63
N CYS A 160 -0.60 -1.26 17.33
CA CYS A 160 -0.34 -2.68 17.54
C CYS A 160 -1.53 -3.37 18.21
N GLU A 161 -2.00 -2.83 19.34
CA GLU A 161 -3.14 -3.37 20.08
C GLU A 161 -4.40 -3.44 19.21
N ARG A 162 -4.65 -2.39 18.42
CA ARG A 162 -5.85 -2.29 17.58
C ARG A 162 -5.83 -3.22 16.38
N PHE A 163 -4.69 -3.36 15.68
CA PHE A 163 -4.62 -4.00 14.36
C PHE A 163 -3.96 -5.38 14.38
N ALA A 164 -3.07 -5.67 15.33
CA ALA A 164 -2.34 -6.93 15.38
C ALA A 164 -2.51 -7.71 16.70
N GLY A 165 -3.06 -7.08 17.73
CA GLY A 165 -3.31 -7.69 19.03
C GLY A 165 -2.33 -7.23 20.11
N PRO A 166 -2.58 -7.61 21.39
CA PRO A 166 -1.90 -7.04 22.57
C PRO A 166 -0.39 -7.36 22.63
N ASP A 167 0.04 -8.47 22.06
CA ASP A 167 1.46 -8.89 22.08
C ASP A 167 2.28 -8.37 20.90
N ALA A 168 1.63 -7.81 19.88
CA ALA A 168 2.28 -7.37 18.65
C ALA A 168 3.35 -6.30 18.89
N TYR A 169 3.14 -5.41 19.84
CA TYR A 169 4.11 -4.37 20.17
C TYR A 169 5.44 -4.97 20.67
N LYS A 170 5.38 -5.96 21.57
CA LYS A 170 6.58 -6.67 22.05
C LYS A 170 7.29 -7.38 20.90
N PHE A 171 6.50 -8.03 20.03
CA PHE A 171 7.02 -8.74 18.87
C PHE A 171 7.72 -7.80 17.88
N VAL A 172 7.13 -6.65 17.59
CA VAL A 172 7.75 -5.63 16.74
C VAL A 172 9.07 -5.11 17.30
N LEU A 173 9.22 -5.02 18.64
CA LEU A 173 10.45 -4.55 19.28
C LEU A 173 11.52 -5.63 19.50
N MET A 174 11.15 -6.92 19.62
CA MET A 174 12.06 -8.01 20.04
C MET A 174 13.02 -8.53 18.98
N ILE A 175 12.82 -8.21 17.71
CA ILE A 175 13.75 -8.64 16.66
C ILE A 175 14.93 -7.66 16.62
N PRO A 176 16.20 -8.12 16.80
CA PRO A 176 17.38 -7.27 16.89
C PRO A 176 17.71 -6.53 15.58
#